data_60fec05851c3770271593dd19bb864ef
#
_entry.id   60fec05851c3770271593dd19bb864ef
#
_cell.length_a   1.000
_cell.length_b   1.000
_cell.length_c   1.000
_cell.angle_alpha   90.00
_cell.angle_beta   90.00
_cell.angle_gamma   90.00
#
_symmetry.space_group_name_H-M   'P 1'
#
loop_
_entity.id
_entity.type
_entity.pdbx_description
1 polymer ?
#
loop_
_entity_poly.entity_id
_entity_poly.type
_entity_poly.pdbx_seq_one_letter_code
_entity_poly.pdbx_strand_id
1 'polypeptide(L)'
;MAYAVQFRRGTTAHHASFTGEAGEVTVNTTTNELVVHDGTTVGGHTVGGVSTDPSFQSLTVVGDLDVSGATKLAEIHENVTTNISTTGTLLFDATTQGVLFATVEQTADREINFTNVNSSLAVGESFTAVILLTQGTTAYYVNAYKIDDTVCTPKWSGGSAPTEGNADGIDTYSFTIIKTADATFTVMASLTQFA
;
A
#
# COMPACT_ATOMS: atom_id res chain seq x y z
N MET A 1 -11.81 0.31 47.70
CA MET A 1 -13.10 0.50 47.00
C MET A 1 -12.83 1.29 45.71
N ALA A 2 -13.30 0.82 44.59
CA ALA A 2 -13.19 1.55 43.33
C ALA A 2 -14.30 2.61 43.32
N TYR A 3 -13.95 3.87 43.09
CA TYR A 3 -14.92 4.95 42.90
C TYR A 3 -15.34 4.94 41.41
N ALA A 4 -16.67 4.94 41.15
CA ALA A 4 -17.23 5.03 39.82
C ALA A 4 -17.64 6.48 39.54
N VAL A 5 -17.21 7.02 38.39
CA VAL A 5 -17.73 8.27 37.84
C VAL A 5 -18.80 7.89 36.82
N GLN A 6 -20.00 8.44 36.96
CA GLN A 6 -21.08 8.24 35.98
C GLN A 6 -21.34 9.55 35.24
N PHE A 7 -21.28 9.50 33.91
CA PHE A 7 -21.73 10.61 33.06
C PHE A 7 -23.25 10.64 32.96
N ARG A 8 -23.80 11.81 32.64
CA ARG A 8 -25.20 11.90 32.23
C ARG A 8 -25.44 10.95 31.08
N ARG A 9 -26.59 10.30 31.05
CA ARG A 9 -26.91 9.28 30.07
C ARG A 9 -28.38 9.31 29.67
N GLY A 10 -28.63 8.92 28.43
CA GLY A 10 -29.99 8.83 27.89
C GLY A 10 -30.02 7.84 26.70
N THR A 11 -31.21 7.51 26.28
CA THR A 11 -31.40 6.75 25.02
C THR A 11 -31.19 7.67 23.82
N THR A 12 -31.10 7.10 22.61
CA THR A 12 -31.07 7.88 21.34
C THR A 12 -32.29 8.83 21.27
N ALA A 13 -33.48 8.41 21.69
CA ALA A 13 -34.66 9.25 21.70
C ALA A 13 -34.55 10.46 22.68
N HIS A 14 -33.87 10.27 23.82
CA HIS A 14 -33.60 11.37 24.75
C HIS A 14 -32.58 12.36 24.17
N HIS A 15 -31.52 11.87 23.51
CA HIS A 15 -30.54 12.73 22.85
C HIS A 15 -31.15 13.53 21.71
N ALA A 16 -32.10 12.97 20.95
CA ALA A 16 -32.75 13.64 19.83
C ALA A 16 -33.51 14.94 20.22
N SER A 17 -33.72 15.18 21.53
CA SER A 17 -34.37 16.39 22.04
C SER A 17 -33.53 17.15 23.08
N PHE A 18 -32.28 16.73 23.28
CA PHE A 18 -31.40 17.29 24.29
C PHE A 18 -30.25 18.07 23.69
N THR A 19 -30.05 19.32 24.10
CA THR A 19 -28.86 20.11 23.78
C THR A 19 -28.08 20.29 25.08
N GLY A 20 -26.90 19.62 25.15
CA GLY A 20 -26.00 19.75 26.30
C GLY A 20 -25.16 21.02 26.20
N GLU A 21 -24.57 21.43 27.33
CA GLU A 21 -23.64 22.57 27.38
C GLU A 21 -22.36 22.25 26.56
N ALA A 22 -21.68 23.30 26.07
CA ALA A 22 -20.45 23.17 25.34
C ALA A 22 -19.35 22.42 26.15
N GLY A 23 -18.86 21.30 25.65
CA GLY A 23 -17.90 20.42 26.33
C GLY A 23 -18.55 19.41 27.29
N GLU A 24 -19.88 19.39 27.44
CA GLU A 24 -20.54 18.31 28.18
C GLU A 24 -20.40 16.98 27.45
N VAL A 25 -20.10 15.92 28.23
CA VAL A 25 -20.02 14.53 27.70
C VAL A 25 -21.18 13.73 28.29
N THR A 26 -21.94 13.08 27.42
CA THR A 26 -23.02 12.16 27.81
C THR A 26 -22.83 10.77 27.22
N VAL A 27 -23.59 9.80 27.71
CA VAL A 27 -23.60 8.42 27.18
C VAL A 27 -24.95 8.12 26.55
N ASN A 28 -24.94 7.74 25.26
CA ASN A 28 -26.10 7.16 24.62
C ASN A 28 -26.19 5.68 24.99
N THR A 29 -27.17 5.33 25.81
CA THR A 29 -27.33 3.95 26.31
C THR A 29 -27.97 2.99 25.33
N THR A 30 -28.52 3.47 24.22
CA THR A 30 -29.05 2.61 23.14
C THR A 30 -27.92 2.11 22.26
N THR A 31 -26.93 2.98 21.94
CA THR A 31 -25.81 2.67 21.05
C THR A 31 -24.51 2.39 21.82
N ASN A 32 -24.46 2.64 23.14
CA ASN A 32 -23.27 2.59 23.99
C ASN A 32 -22.15 3.53 23.56
N GLU A 33 -22.51 4.69 23.04
CA GLU A 33 -21.57 5.70 22.51
C GLU A 33 -21.41 6.88 23.47
N LEU A 34 -20.23 7.49 23.45
CA LEU A 34 -20.03 8.81 24.05
C LEU A 34 -20.51 9.88 23.08
N VAL A 35 -21.14 10.93 23.64
CA VAL A 35 -21.62 12.09 22.89
C VAL A 35 -21.02 13.35 23.53
N VAL A 36 -20.37 14.18 22.73
CA VAL A 36 -19.86 15.50 23.13
C VAL A 36 -20.83 16.57 22.62
N HIS A 37 -21.19 17.51 23.48
CA HIS A 37 -22.08 18.60 23.15
C HIS A 37 -21.29 19.89 22.90
N ASP A 38 -21.79 20.71 21.98
CA ASP A 38 -21.22 22.01 21.59
C ASP A 38 -22.07 23.20 22.07
N GLY A 39 -23.14 22.95 22.84
CA GLY A 39 -24.06 23.96 23.31
C GLY A 39 -25.15 24.38 22.31
N THR A 40 -25.09 23.89 21.08
CA THR A 40 -25.97 24.33 19.97
C THR A 40 -26.62 23.17 19.21
N THR A 41 -25.91 22.10 19.01
CA THR A 41 -26.38 20.94 18.22
C THR A 41 -27.27 20.04 19.08
N VAL A 42 -28.52 19.90 18.68
CA VAL A 42 -29.46 18.96 19.33
C VAL A 42 -28.93 17.54 19.10
N GLY A 43 -28.84 16.76 20.17
CA GLY A 43 -28.29 15.41 20.13
C GLY A 43 -26.76 15.33 20.31
N GLY A 44 -26.04 16.45 20.14
CA GLY A 44 -24.58 16.49 20.23
C GLY A 44 -23.89 15.70 19.11
N HIS A 45 -22.59 15.44 19.29
CA HIS A 45 -21.74 14.73 18.35
C HIS A 45 -21.23 13.44 18.97
N THR A 46 -21.43 12.31 18.32
CA THR A 46 -20.90 11.01 18.78
C THR A 46 -19.37 10.96 18.61
N VAL A 47 -18.67 10.46 19.64
CA VAL A 47 -17.21 10.28 19.63
C VAL A 47 -16.91 8.82 19.40
N GLY A 48 -16.22 8.53 18.30
CA GLY A 48 -15.77 7.16 17.98
C GLY A 48 -16.89 6.16 17.85
N GLY A 49 -18.08 6.62 17.50
CA GLY A 49 -19.23 5.75 17.27
C GLY A 49 -18.89 4.66 16.30
N VAL A 50 -19.19 3.40 16.67
CA VAL A 50 -19.24 2.28 15.72
C VAL A 50 -20.50 2.52 14.88
N SER A 51 -20.46 3.55 14.00
CA SER A 51 -21.47 3.72 12.99
C SER A 51 -21.45 2.46 12.13
N THR A 52 -22.59 1.92 11.84
CA THR A 52 -22.71 0.84 10.83
C THR A 52 -22.23 1.31 9.45
N ASP A 53 -22.00 2.63 9.29
CA ASP A 53 -21.46 3.25 8.10
C ASP A 53 -20.62 4.51 8.48
N PRO A 54 -19.43 4.32 9.08
CA PRO A 54 -18.55 5.43 9.42
C PRO A 54 -18.01 6.06 8.12
N SER A 55 -18.30 7.33 7.90
CA SER A 55 -17.74 8.09 6.80
C SER A 55 -16.66 9.05 7.31
N PHE A 56 -15.51 9.03 6.69
CA PHE A 56 -14.40 9.96 6.93
C PHE A 56 -14.20 10.82 5.68
N GLN A 57 -14.01 12.13 5.86
CA GLN A 57 -13.61 12.99 4.74
C GLN A 57 -12.17 12.71 4.32
N SER A 58 -11.31 12.34 5.27
CA SER A 58 -9.96 11.86 5.03
C SER A 58 -9.53 10.93 6.16
N LEU A 59 -8.75 9.91 5.82
CA LEU A 59 -8.09 9.03 6.77
C LEU A 59 -6.59 9.04 6.45
N THR A 60 -5.76 9.47 7.42
CA THR A 60 -4.30 9.34 7.32
C THR A 60 -3.86 8.21 8.22
N VAL A 61 -3.27 7.18 7.63
CA VAL A 61 -2.66 6.06 8.35
C VAL A 61 -1.14 6.22 8.29
N VAL A 62 -0.51 6.31 9.46
CA VAL A 62 0.96 6.35 9.58
C VAL A 62 1.41 4.94 9.94
N GLY A 63 1.60 4.11 8.95
CA GLY A 63 1.90 2.69 9.09
C GLY A 63 0.99 1.86 8.19
N ASP A 64 0.80 0.61 8.53
CA ASP A 64 0.00 -0.31 7.73
C ASP A 64 -1.50 -0.13 7.99
N LEU A 65 -2.31 -0.30 6.96
CA LEU A 65 -3.76 -0.42 7.05
C LEU A 65 -4.13 -1.89 6.90
N ASP A 66 -4.51 -2.54 7.99
CA ASP A 66 -5.05 -3.91 7.98
C ASP A 66 -6.57 -3.87 7.84
N VAL A 67 -7.09 -4.45 6.76
CA VAL A 67 -8.52 -4.59 6.48
C VAL A 67 -8.88 -6.04 6.38
N SER A 68 -9.51 -6.59 7.42
CA SER A 68 -9.91 -8.01 7.46
C SER A 68 -11.08 -8.36 6.53
N GLY A 69 -11.71 -7.38 5.90
CA GLY A 69 -12.81 -7.55 4.95
C GLY A 69 -12.43 -7.19 3.52
N ALA A 70 -13.42 -7.14 2.63
CA ALA A 70 -13.22 -6.63 1.28
C ALA A 70 -13.07 -5.11 1.28
N THR A 71 -12.07 -4.61 0.54
CA THR A 71 -11.86 -3.19 0.31
C THR A 71 -12.37 -2.81 -1.08
N LYS A 72 -13.20 -1.75 -1.16
CA LYS A 72 -13.64 -1.15 -2.43
C LYS A 72 -13.04 0.25 -2.51
N LEU A 73 -12.11 0.44 -3.43
CA LEU A 73 -11.47 1.71 -3.70
C LEU A 73 -11.94 2.23 -5.06
N ALA A 74 -12.24 3.52 -5.14
CA ALA A 74 -12.59 4.15 -6.42
C ALA A 74 -11.32 4.37 -7.27
N GLU A 75 -10.20 4.69 -6.61
CA GLU A 75 -8.91 4.95 -7.24
C GLU A 75 -7.78 4.73 -6.24
N ILE A 76 -6.62 4.29 -6.72
CA ILE A 76 -5.38 4.16 -5.96
C ILE A 76 -4.29 4.93 -6.70
N HIS A 77 -3.61 5.86 -5.99
CA HIS A 77 -2.43 6.54 -6.49
C HIS A 77 -1.20 5.90 -5.86
N GLU A 78 -0.32 5.38 -6.71
CA GLU A 78 0.96 4.84 -6.28
C GLU A 78 2.09 5.85 -6.54
N ASN A 79 3.05 5.90 -5.63
CA ASN A 79 4.24 6.72 -5.84
C ASN A 79 5.19 6.04 -6.82
N VAL A 80 5.68 6.82 -7.81
CA VAL A 80 6.68 6.37 -8.76
C VAL A 80 8.05 6.90 -8.37
N THR A 81 9.02 5.99 -8.18
CA THR A 81 10.43 6.36 -7.95
C THR A 81 11.11 6.60 -9.29
N THR A 82 11.62 7.82 -9.53
CA THR A 82 12.18 8.23 -10.83
C THR A 82 13.66 8.56 -10.83
N ASN A 83 14.26 8.83 -9.67
CA ASN A 83 15.69 9.19 -9.59
C ASN A 83 16.56 7.93 -9.52
N ILE A 84 16.86 7.33 -10.66
CA ILE A 84 17.50 6.02 -10.78
C ILE A 84 18.78 6.16 -11.60
N SER A 85 19.84 5.51 -11.14
CA SER A 85 21.10 5.36 -11.87
C SER A 85 20.88 4.65 -13.21
N THR A 86 21.69 4.97 -14.23
CA THR A 86 21.62 4.34 -15.57
C THR A 86 22.43 3.03 -15.68
N THR A 87 23.17 2.67 -14.65
CA THR A 87 24.01 1.45 -14.59
C THR A 87 23.92 0.80 -13.21
N GLY A 88 24.39 -0.45 -13.10
CA GLY A 88 24.51 -1.20 -11.85
C GLY A 88 23.21 -1.84 -11.40
N THR A 89 23.08 -2.15 -10.13
CA THR A 89 21.91 -2.81 -9.56
C THR A 89 20.77 -1.85 -9.35
N LEU A 90 19.58 -2.19 -9.83
CA LEU A 90 18.32 -1.56 -9.48
C LEU A 90 17.86 -2.10 -8.13
N LEU A 91 17.78 -1.23 -7.12
CA LEU A 91 17.22 -1.60 -5.83
C LEU A 91 15.73 -1.29 -5.83
N PHE A 92 14.91 -2.31 -5.62
CA PHE A 92 13.47 -2.19 -5.46
C PHE A 92 13.11 -2.57 -4.03
N ASP A 93 12.73 -1.58 -3.23
CA ASP A 93 12.34 -1.81 -1.84
C ASP A 93 10.85 -2.16 -1.75
N ALA A 94 10.54 -3.39 -1.35
CA ALA A 94 9.18 -3.90 -1.23
C ALA A 94 8.30 -3.15 -0.20
N THR A 95 8.92 -2.36 0.69
CA THR A 95 8.19 -1.61 1.73
C THR A 95 7.79 -0.19 1.29
N THR A 96 8.42 0.35 0.24
CA THR A 96 8.26 1.77 -0.12
C THR A 96 7.95 2.01 -1.59
N GLN A 97 8.06 0.99 -2.44
CA GLN A 97 7.95 1.14 -3.89
C GLN A 97 6.90 0.19 -4.49
N GLY A 98 6.04 0.72 -5.36
CA GLY A 98 5.18 -0.06 -6.27
C GLY A 98 5.68 0.01 -7.70
N VAL A 99 6.14 1.20 -8.11
CA VAL A 99 6.62 1.48 -9.47
C VAL A 99 7.98 2.18 -9.43
N LEU A 100 8.90 1.73 -10.27
CA LEU A 100 10.21 2.31 -10.47
C LEU A 100 10.35 2.69 -11.96
N PHE A 101 10.64 3.96 -12.25
CA PHE A 101 10.77 4.44 -13.61
C PHE A 101 12.12 5.13 -13.84
N ALA A 102 13.04 4.46 -14.53
CA ALA A 102 14.27 5.06 -15.02
C ALA A 102 13.96 5.95 -16.23
N THR A 103 13.80 7.25 -16.01
CA THR A 103 13.46 8.24 -17.03
C THR A 103 14.63 8.62 -17.93
N VAL A 104 15.86 8.23 -17.56
CA VAL A 104 17.08 8.45 -18.32
C VAL A 104 17.48 7.16 -19.05
N GLU A 105 17.99 7.28 -20.27
CA GLU A 105 18.44 6.15 -21.07
C GLU A 105 19.43 5.27 -20.33
N GLN A 106 19.21 3.96 -20.40
CA GLN A 106 20.12 2.99 -19.81
C GLN A 106 21.43 2.96 -20.59
N THR A 107 22.54 2.70 -19.89
CA THR A 107 23.89 2.68 -20.47
C THR A 107 24.60 1.34 -20.26
N ALA A 108 23.96 0.38 -19.60
CA ALA A 108 24.44 -0.97 -19.40
C ALA A 108 23.26 -1.92 -19.06
N ASP A 109 23.47 -3.22 -19.22
CA ASP A 109 22.56 -4.23 -18.68
C ASP A 109 22.42 -4.11 -17.16
N ARG A 110 21.29 -4.52 -16.64
CA ARG A 110 20.91 -4.29 -15.25
C ARG A 110 20.72 -5.58 -14.47
N GLU A 111 21.06 -5.51 -13.20
CA GLU A 111 20.59 -6.43 -12.18
C GLU A 111 19.45 -5.78 -11.42
N ILE A 112 18.43 -6.52 -11.04
CA ILE A 112 17.40 -6.10 -10.07
C ILE A 112 17.61 -6.86 -8.76
N ASN A 113 17.59 -6.12 -7.65
CA ASN A 113 17.51 -6.69 -6.32
C ASN A 113 16.27 -6.16 -5.61
N PHE A 114 15.31 -7.04 -5.34
CA PHE A 114 14.15 -6.76 -4.52
C PHE A 114 14.56 -6.88 -3.06
N THR A 115 14.51 -5.79 -2.32
CA THR A 115 14.96 -5.72 -0.92
C THR A 115 13.78 -5.69 0.05
N ASN A 116 14.03 -6.11 1.30
CA ASN A 116 13.03 -6.18 2.38
C ASN A 116 11.84 -7.11 2.09
N VAL A 117 11.96 -8.02 1.13
CA VAL A 117 10.85 -8.89 0.71
C VAL A 117 10.51 -9.91 1.81
N ASN A 118 11.55 -10.57 2.37
CA ASN A 118 11.31 -11.59 3.39
C ASN A 118 10.74 -11.02 4.68
N SER A 119 11.08 -9.78 5.02
CA SER A 119 10.60 -9.11 6.23
C SER A 119 9.21 -8.49 6.07
N SER A 120 8.83 -8.08 4.84
CA SER A 120 7.56 -7.39 4.57
C SER A 120 6.40 -8.32 4.26
N LEU A 121 6.67 -9.53 3.74
CA LEU A 121 5.64 -10.49 3.39
C LEU A 121 5.52 -11.61 4.43
N ALA A 122 4.30 -11.95 4.81
CA ALA A 122 3.99 -13.21 5.46
C ALA A 122 3.95 -14.37 4.43
N VAL A 123 4.08 -15.60 4.89
CA VAL A 123 3.93 -16.78 4.03
C VAL A 123 2.51 -16.83 3.46
N GLY A 124 2.39 -16.95 2.15
CA GLY A 124 1.12 -16.90 1.42
C GLY A 124 0.77 -15.51 0.88
N GLU A 125 1.53 -14.48 1.21
CA GLU A 125 1.36 -13.13 0.66
C GLU A 125 2.20 -12.90 -0.59
N SER A 126 1.84 -11.86 -1.33
CA SER A 126 2.54 -11.45 -2.55
C SER A 126 2.50 -9.94 -2.73
N PHE A 127 3.45 -9.40 -3.49
CA PHE A 127 3.38 -8.05 -4.03
C PHE A 127 3.70 -8.03 -5.52
N THR A 128 3.32 -6.94 -6.18
CA THR A 128 3.62 -6.69 -7.59
C THR A 128 4.60 -5.52 -7.68
N ALA A 129 5.66 -5.68 -8.47
CA ALA A 129 6.63 -4.65 -8.79
C ALA A 129 6.58 -4.33 -10.28
N VAL A 130 6.57 -3.04 -10.63
CA VAL A 130 6.65 -2.59 -12.02
C VAL A 130 7.90 -1.73 -12.19
N ILE A 131 8.73 -2.07 -13.19
CA ILE A 131 9.99 -1.39 -13.47
C ILE A 131 10.00 -0.98 -14.94
N LEU A 132 10.10 0.32 -15.18
CA LEU A 132 10.17 0.90 -16.52
C LEU A 132 11.60 1.40 -16.75
N LEU A 133 12.18 1.01 -17.88
CA LEU A 133 13.52 1.41 -18.30
C LEU A 133 13.45 2.13 -19.64
N THR A 134 13.83 3.40 -19.65
CA THR A 134 13.99 4.15 -20.91
C THR A 134 15.25 3.68 -21.62
N GLN A 135 15.13 3.31 -22.89
CA GLN A 135 16.21 2.84 -23.73
C GLN A 135 16.64 3.94 -24.72
N GLY A 136 17.92 3.99 -25.00
CA GLY A 136 18.46 4.79 -26.11
C GLY A 136 18.61 3.97 -27.39
N THR A 137 19.38 4.48 -28.34
CA THR A 137 19.70 3.79 -29.60
C THR A 137 20.41 2.44 -29.41
N THR A 138 21.15 2.30 -28.30
CA THR A 138 21.64 1.02 -27.84
C THR A 138 20.74 0.54 -26.68
N ALA A 139 20.06 -0.55 -26.90
CA ALA A 139 19.16 -1.10 -25.89
C ALA A 139 19.90 -2.03 -24.90
N TYR A 140 19.53 -1.92 -23.65
CA TYR A 140 20.02 -2.75 -22.56
C TYR A 140 18.83 -3.44 -21.87
N TYR A 141 19.07 -4.54 -21.16
CA TYR A 141 18.01 -5.29 -20.54
C TYR A 141 18.38 -5.72 -19.11
N VAL A 142 17.43 -6.29 -18.40
CA VAL A 142 17.69 -6.88 -17.08
C VAL A 142 18.07 -8.35 -17.28
N ASN A 143 19.28 -8.69 -16.87
CA ASN A 143 19.85 -10.04 -17.05
C ASN A 143 20.16 -10.76 -15.74
N ALA A 144 19.97 -10.11 -14.58
CA ALA A 144 20.18 -10.71 -13.28
C ALA A 144 19.12 -10.29 -12.27
N TYR A 145 18.70 -11.21 -11.41
CA TYR A 145 17.58 -11.02 -10.48
C TYR A 145 17.94 -11.55 -9.10
N LYS A 146 17.65 -10.75 -8.07
CA LYS A 146 17.86 -11.10 -6.66
C LYS A 146 16.65 -10.76 -5.82
N ILE A 147 16.49 -11.47 -4.72
CA ILE A 147 15.61 -11.16 -3.61
C ILE A 147 16.46 -11.19 -2.34
N ASP A 148 16.47 -10.07 -1.60
CA ASP A 148 17.27 -9.92 -0.38
C ASP A 148 18.72 -10.41 -0.58
N ASP A 149 19.38 -9.94 -1.64
CA ASP A 149 20.72 -10.28 -2.09
C ASP A 149 20.92 -11.74 -2.56
N THR A 150 19.88 -12.57 -2.51
CA THR A 150 19.93 -13.97 -2.97
C THR A 150 19.48 -14.07 -4.42
N VAL A 151 20.28 -14.70 -5.28
CA VAL A 151 19.94 -14.90 -6.70
C VAL A 151 18.64 -15.69 -6.81
N CYS A 152 17.74 -15.21 -7.64
CA CYS A 152 16.50 -15.90 -7.98
C CYS A 152 16.34 -16.06 -9.50
N THR A 153 15.52 -17.00 -9.90
CA THR A 153 15.21 -17.25 -11.32
C THR A 153 13.71 -17.05 -11.53
N PRO A 154 13.30 -15.91 -12.13
CA PRO A 154 11.89 -15.67 -12.44
C PRO A 154 11.34 -16.67 -13.47
N LYS A 155 10.07 -17.00 -13.35
CA LYS A 155 9.29 -17.72 -14.37
C LYS A 155 8.69 -16.69 -15.32
N TRP A 156 9.16 -16.70 -16.54
CA TRP A 156 8.79 -15.71 -17.55
C TRP A 156 7.49 -16.06 -18.29
N SER A 157 6.69 -15.07 -18.56
CA SER A 157 5.59 -15.16 -19.51
C SER A 157 6.14 -15.56 -20.87
N GLY A 158 5.53 -16.57 -21.53
CA GLY A 158 6.08 -17.15 -22.77
C GLY A 158 7.22 -18.14 -22.58
N GLY A 159 7.69 -18.36 -21.35
CA GLY A 159 8.66 -19.43 -21.01
C GLY A 159 10.14 -19.10 -21.20
N SER A 160 10.47 -17.89 -21.69
CA SER A 160 11.86 -17.46 -21.92
C SER A 160 12.12 -16.08 -21.29
N ALA A 161 13.29 -15.96 -20.64
CA ALA A 161 13.77 -14.66 -20.18
C ALA A 161 14.12 -13.75 -21.36
N PRO A 162 14.02 -12.41 -21.19
CA PRO A 162 14.51 -11.47 -22.21
C PRO A 162 15.99 -11.65 -22.48
N THR A 163 16.39 -11.45 -23.73
CA THR A 163 17.78 -11.49 -24.17
C THR A 163 18.27 -10.15 -24.73
N GLU A 164 17.36 -9.19 -24.90
CA GLU A 164 17.64 -7.84 -25.42
C GLU A 164 16.59 -6.84 -24.91
N GLY A 165 16.92 -5.56 -24.92
CA GLY A 165 16.01 -4.45 -24.71
C GLY A 165 15.41 -3.96 -26.05
N ASN A 166 14.52 -2.95 -25.96
CA ASN A 166 13.87 -2.32 -27.11
C ASN A 166 14.48 -0.94 -27.37
N ALA A 167 15.30 -0.80 -28.41
CA ALA A 167 15.97 0.46 -28.71
C ALA A 167 14.98 1.60 -28.95
N ASP A 168 15.34 2.80 -28.48
CA ASP A 168 14.56 4.05 -28.58
C ASP A 168 13.16 3.97 -27.97
N GLY A 169 12.94 3.00 -27.05
CA GLY A 169 11.64 2.73 -26.45
C GLY A 169 11.67 2.69 -24.92
N ILE A 170 10.61 2.13 -24.34
CA ILE A 170 10.50 1.86 -22.91
C ILE A 170 10.24 0.37 -22.70
N ASP A 171 11.11 -0.26 -21.93
CA ASP A 171 10.93 -1.62 -21.47
C ASP A 171 10.23 -1.65 -20.12
N THR A 172 9.08 -2.30 -20.03
CA THR A 172 8.32 -2.45 -18.81
C THR A 172 8.40 -3.89 -18.32
N TYR A 173 9.09 -4.08 -17.21
CA TYR A 173 9.15 -5.34 -16.49
C TYR A 173 8.08 -5.37 -15.40
N SER A 174 7.26 -6.40 -15.37
CA SER A 174 6.30 -6.64 -14.28
C SER A 174 6.67 -7.93 -13.56
N PHE A 175 6.72 -7.87 -12.23
CA PHE A 175 7.01 -9.02 -11.39
C PHE A 175 5.88 -9.23 -10.40
N THR A 176 5.48 -10.48 -10.19
CA THR A 176 4.68 -10.91 -9.04
C THR A 176 5.54 -11.84 -8.21
N ILE A 177 5.80 -11.45 -6.97
CA ILE A 177 6.64 -12.19 -6.03
C ILE A 177 5.75 -12.72 -4.92
N ILE A 178 5.71 -14.04 -4.76
CA ILE A 178 4.88 -14.74 -3.77
C ILE A 178 5.80 -15.42 -2.77
N LYS A 179 5.65 -15.13 -1.48
CA LYS A 179 6.39 -15.84 -0.42
C LYS A 179 5.72 -17.18 -0.12
N THR A 180 6.40 -18.28 -0.42
CA THR A 180 5.86 -19.63 -0.25
C THR A 180 6.36 -20.32 1.03
N ALA A 181 7.53 -19.90 1.56
CA ALA A 181 8.07 -20.27 2.86
C ALA A 181 9.05 -19.18 3.31
N ASP A 182 9.63 -19.31 4.51
CA ASP A 182 10.67 -18.37 4.97
C ASP A 182 11.83 -18.34 3.96
N ALA A 183 12.22 -17.14 3.55
CA ALA A 183 13.24 -16.87 2.52
C ALA A 183 13.05 -17.68 1.21
N THR A 184 11.81 -18.08 0.89
CA THR A 184 11.50 -18.89 -0.29
C THR A 184 10.37 -18.23 -1.08
N PHE A 185 10.63 -18.00 -2.39
CA PHE A 185 9.74 -17.22 -3.23
C PHE A 185 9.46 -17.91 -4.57
N THR A 186 8.24 -17.72 -5.08
CA THR A 186 7.92 -17.94 -6.48
C THR A 186 7.84 -16.55 -7.14
N VAL A 187 8.64 -16.36 -8.20
CA VAL A 187 8.68 -15.11 -8.96
C VAL A 187 8.14 -15.37 -10.36
N MET A 188 7.09 -14.65 -10.72
CA MET A 188 6.57 -14.60 -12.08
C MET A 188 6.94 -13.26 -12.70
N ALA A 189 7.34 -13.25 -13.97
CA ALA A 189 7.80 -12.06 -14.65
C ALA A 189 7.27 -11.96 -16.08
N SER A 190 7.10 -10.73 -16.54
CA SER A 190 6.82 -10.42 -17.95
C SER A 190 7.59 -9.18 -18.37
N LEU A 191 7.91 -9.09 -19.67
CA LEU A 191 8.43 -7.91 -20.33
C LEU A 191 7.43 -7.45 -21.39
N THR A 192 7.11 -6.17 -21.37
CA THR A 192 6.36 -5.49 -22.43
C THR A 192 7.21 -4.35 -22.96
N GLN A 193 7.35 -4.26 -24.27
CA GLN A 193 8.18 -3.26 -24.96
C GLN A 193 7.30 -2.24 -25.66
N PHE A 194 7.56 -0.97 -25.37
CA PHE A 194 6.84 0.17 -25.95
C PHE A 194 7.81 0.99 -26.81
N ALA A 195 7.44 1.25 -28.07
CA ALA A 195 8.18 2.04 -29.02
C ALA A 195 7.55 3.41 -29.23
#